data_e804916084a85b9fe98c0c5774899a75
#
_entry.id   e804916084a85b9fe98c0c5774899a75
#
_cell.length_a   1.000
_cell.length_b   1.000
_cell.length_c   1.000
_cell.angle_alpha   90.00
_cell.angle_beta   90.00
_cell.angle_gamma   90.00
#
_symmetry.space_group_name_H-M   'P 1'
#
loop_
_entity.id
_entity.type
_entity.pdbx_description
1 polymer ?
#
loop_
_entity_poly.entity_id
_entity_poly.type
_entity_poly.pdbx_seq_one_letter_code
_entity_poly.pdbx_strand_id
1 'polypeptide(L)'
;MKIISTILICCVTLILFNNSTLAQNQDTQKKELVQLTVEQRWQRSSWLLDVMMIAGINQAKSRGNTAKNYAEFLADLYAPGWEGIMQPWGMFRAMHRNSQITPGFEMEILKESENAITFRFNRAYKSRFGDDGLSYGVSIKEYEEMLKVFHGAVATHLGFNYNQRLDGDWNVITIRNKKR
;
A
#
# COMPACT_ATOMS: atom_id res chain seq x y z
N MET A 1 45.71 59.46 -13.98
CA MET A 1 45.26 58.63 -12.83
C MET A 1 43.88 58.97 -12.31
N LYS A 2 43.09 59.89 -12.90
CA LYS A 2 41.71 60.20 -12.42
C LYS A 2 40.54 59.49 -13.17
N ILE A 3 40.82 58.94 -14.38
CA ILE A 3 39.82 58.36 -15.27
C ILE A 3 39.45 56.91 -14.82
N ILE A 4 40.38 56.15 -14.24
CA ILE A 4 40.17 54.77 -13.82
C ILE A 4 39.23 54.68 -12.59
N SER A 5 39.27 55.70 -11.71
CA SER A 5 38.43 55.71 -10.50
C SER A 5 36.93 55.91 -10.79
N THR A 6 36.58 56.64 -11.84
CA THR A 6 35.19 56.94 -12.20
C THR A 6 34.49 55.75 -12.88
N ILE A 7 35.22 54.96 -13.66
CA ILE A 7 34.68 53.78 -14.32
C ILE A 7 34.36 52.66 -13.28
N LEU A 8 35.21 52.55 -12.25
CA LEU A 8 34.98 51.52 -11.20
C LEU A 8 33.72 51.80 -10.36
N ILE A 9 33.43 53.07 -10.09
CA ILE A 9 32.23 53.45 -9.32
C ILE A 9 30.93 53.21 -10.13
N CYS A 10 30.94 53.45 -11.45
CA CYS A 10 29.77 53.13 -12.29
C CYS A 10 29.48 51.64 -12.41
N CYS A 11 30.51 50.79 -12.47
CA CYS A 11 30.30 49.32 -12.51
C CYS A 11 29.75 48.75 -11.22
N VAL A 12 30.16 49.27 -10.05
CA VAL A 12 29.67 48.82 -8.75
C VAL A 12 28.23 49.23 -8.51
N THR A 13 27.82 50.42 -8.92
CA THR A 13 26.42 50.86 -8.83
C THR A 13 25.49 50.07 -9.74
N LEU A 14 25.91 49.71 -10.98
CA LEU A 14 25.12 48.87 -11.89
C LEU A 14 24.91 47.42 -11.36
N ILE A 15 25.90 46.87 -10.68
CA ILE A 15 25.78 45.51 -10.08
C ILE A 15 24.83 45.54 -8.87
N LEU A 16 24.81 46.60 -8.06
CA LEU A 16 23.93 46.72 -6.91
C LEU A 16 22.47 46.92 -7.34
N PHE A 17 22.19 47.64 -8.42
CA PHE A 17 20.84 47.84 -8.95
C PHE A 17 20.26 46.55 -9.57
N ASN A 18 21.07 45.70 -10.22
CA ASN A 18 20.60 44.43 -10.76
C ASN A 18 20.28 43.40 -9.69
N ASN A 19 21.01 43.40 -8.58
CA ASN A 19 20.71 42.47 -7.46
C ASN A 19 19.45 42.83 -6.68
N SER A 20 19.08 44.12 -6.61
CA SER A 20 17.85 44.55 -5.96
C SER A 20 16.58 44.18 -6.74
N THR A 21 16.63 44.19 -8.06
CA THR A 21 15.50 43.81 -8.93
C THR A 21 15.30 42.29 -9.00
N LEU A 22 16.36 41.50 -8.87
CA LEU A 22 16.27 40.05 -8.83
C LEU A 22 15.76 39.56 -7.46
N ALA A 23 16.07 40.24 -6.37
CA ALA A 23 15.57 39.90 -5.04
C ALA A 23 14.09 40.21 -4.82
N GLN A 24 13.57 41.26 -5.51
CA GLN A 24 12.15 41.63 -5.38
C GLN A 24 11.18 40.76 -6.18
N ASN A 25 11.67 40.01 -7.20
CA ASN A 25 10.82 39.12 -8.00
C ASN A 25 10.71 37.69 -7.44
N GLN A 26 11.39 37.34 -6.35
CA GLN A 26 11.31 36.01 -5.75
C GLN A 26 10.24 35.87 -4.66
N ASP A 27 9.56 36.95 -4.26
CA ASP A 27 8.79 36.94 -3.01
C ASP A 27 7.25 37.01 -3.17
N THR A 28 6.71 36.68 -4.34
CA THR A 28 5.24 36.70 -4.51
C THR A 28 4.64 35.52 -5.24
N GLN A 29 5.37 34.44 -5.47
CA GLN A 29 4.69 33.19 -5.77
C GLN A 29 4.19 32.59 -4.45
N LYS A 30 2.98 33.00 -4.04
CA LYS A 30 2.22 32.34 -2.97
C LYS A 30 2.18 30.87 -3.34
N LYS A 31 3.00 30.04 -2.65
CA LYS A 31 3.02 28.60 -2.87
C LYS A 31 1.62 28.08 -2.57
N GLU A 32 0.88 27.78 -3.60
CA GLU A 32 -0.46 27.22 -3.47
C GLU A 32 -0.34 25.82 -2.90
N LEU A 33 -1.00 25.57 -1.76
CA LEU A 33 -1.03 24.26 -1.16
C LEU A 33 -1.91 23.34 -2.01
N VAL A 34 -1.36 22.17 -2.35
CA VAL A 34 -2.09 21.15 -3.10
C VAL A 34 -3.32 20.70 -2.29
N GLN A 35 -4.51 20.89 -2.86
CA GLN A 35 -5.76 20.41 -2.31
C GLN A 35 -6.18 19.13 -3.03
N LEU A 36 -6.17 18.01 -2.30
CA LEU A 36 -6.57 16.72 -2.85
C LEU A 36 -8.09 16.54 -2.75
N THR A 37 -8.70 16.00 -3.81
CA THR A 37 -10.11 15.54 -3.77
C THR A 37 -10.27 14.36 -2.82
N VAL A 38 -11.51 13.99 -2.47
CA VAL A 38 -11.79 12.80 -1.64
C VAL A 38 -11.25 11.55 -2.31
N GLU A 39 -11.45 11.40 -3.62
CA GLU A 39 -10.96 10.29 -4.41
C GLU A 39 -9.42 10.20 -4.37
N GLN A 40 -8.72 11.31 -4.61
CA GLN A 40 -7.25 11.34 -4.54
C GLN A 40 -6.72 11.02 -3.14
N ARG A 41 -7.42 11.47 -2.08
CA ARG A 41 -7.06 11.11 -0.69
C ARG A 41 -7.24 9.61 -0.44
N TRP A 42 -8.34 9.03 -0.91
CA TRP A 42 -8.58 7.59 -0.80
C TRP A 42 -7.50 6.78 -1.53
N GLN A 43 -7.23 7.08 -2.80
CA GLN A 43 -6.18 6.42 -3.59
C GLN A 43 -4.81 6.51 -2.91
N ARG A 44 -4.47 7.69 -2.38
CA ARG A 44 -3.20 7.90 -1.67
C ARG A 44 -3.14 7.13 -0.35
N SER A 45 -4.23 7.08 0.41
CA SER A 45 -4.29 6.34 1.67
C SER A 45 -4.15 4.83 1.44
N SER A 46 -4.85 4.30 0.43
CA SER A 46 -4.71 2.90 0.02
C SER A 46 -3.27 2.57 -0.38
N TRP A 47 -2.66 3.45 -1.21
CA TRP A 47 -1.26 3.28 -1.59
C TRP A 47 -0.32 3.25 -0.39
N LEU A 48 -0.50 4.15 0.59
CA LEU A 48 0.33 4.18 1.80
C LEU A 48 0.19 2.91 2.63
N LEU A 49 -1.01 2.33 2.76
CA LEU A 49 -1.21 1.07 3.47
C LEU A 49 -0.46 -0.08 2.81
N ASP A 50 -0.56 -0.23 1.48
CA ASP A 50 0.19 -1.24 0.74
C ASP A 50 1.71 -1.06 0.92
N VAL A 51 2.20 0.18 0.83
CA VAL A 51 3.63 0.51 1.03
C VAL A 51 4.08 0.16 2.45
N MET A 52 3.26 0.40 3.47
CA MET A 52 3.58 0.03 4.85
C MET A 52 3.69 -1.49 5.02
N MET A 53 2.80 -2.26 4.40
CA MET A 53 2.88 -3.73 4.40
C MET A 53 4.13 -4.23 3.68
N ILE A 54 4.45 -3.66 2.52
CA ILE A 54 5.67 -3.97 1.76
C ILE A 54 6.92 -3.62 2.58
N ALA A 55 6.94 -2.46 3.23
CA ALA A 55 8.06 -2.04 4.09
C ALA A 55 8.23 -2.98 5.28
N GLY A 56 7.15 -3.49 5.86
CA GLY A 56 7.19 -4.50 6.93
C GLY A 56 7.84 -5.82 6.47
N ILE A 57 7.49 -6.30 5.28
CA ILE A 57 8.14 -7.47 4.68
C ILE A 57 9.64 -7.20 4.47
N ASN A 58 10.00 -6.05 3.90
CA ASN A 58 11.40 -5.69 3.67
C ASN A 58 12.19 -5.62 4.98
N GLN A 59 11.59 -5.05 6.03
CA GLN A 59 12.21 -5.00 7.36
C GLN A 59 12.39 -6.41 7.96
N ALA A 60 11.41 -7.30 7.81
CA ALA A 60 11.55 -8.70 8.24
C ALA A 60 12.73 -9.38 7.52
N LYS A 61 12.85 -9.20 6.20
CA LYS A 61 13.95 -9.71 5.38
C LYS A 61 15.32 -9.17 5.84
N SER A 62 15.42 -7.90 6.16
CA SER A 62 16.69 -7.29 6.65
C SER A 62 17.18 -7.88 7.99
N ARG A 63 16.27 -8.55 8.72
CA ARG A 63 16.55 -9.25 9.98
C ARG A 63 16.69 -10.77 9.82
N GLY A 64 16.79 -11.27 8.59
CA GLY A 64 16.91 -12.69 8.27
C GLY A 64 15.59 -13.48 8.33
N ASN A 65 14.44 -12.78 8.40
CA ASN A 65 13.11 -13.40 8.36
C ASN A 65 12.56 -13.41 6.92
N THR A 66 11.38 -13.98 6.74
CA THR A 66 10.68 -14.11 5.46
C THR A 66 9.35 -13.33 5.47
N ALA A 67 8.73 -13.16 4.30
CA ALA A 67 7.37 -12.67 4.17
C ALA A 67 6.36 -13.51 4.98
N LYS A 68 6.58 -14.84 5.03
CA LYS A 68 5.80 -15.77 5.85
C LYS A 68 5.89 -15.43 7.35
N ASN A 69 7.11 -15.24 7.88
CA ASN A 69 7.28 -14.90 9.30
C ASN A 69 6.61 -13.56 9.65
N TYR A 70 6.69 -12.59 8.74
CA TYR A 70 5.97 -11.32 8.92
C TYR A 70 4.45 -11.50 8.92
N ALA A 71 3.93 -12.36 8.04
CA ALA A 71 2.50 -12.69 7.99
C ALA A 71 2.01 -13.37 9.28
N GLU A 72 2.79 -14.31 9.81
CA GLU A 72 2.50 -14.99 11.08
C GLU A 72 2.45 -13.99 12.24
N PHE A 73 3.45 -13.10 12.32
CA PHE A 73 3.44 -11.99 13.31
C PHE A 73 2.18 -11.11 13.19
N LEU A 74 1.79 -10.73 11.97
CA LEU A 74 0.58 -9.94 11.76
C LEU A 74 -0.68 -10.72 12.17
N ALA A 75 -0.74 -12.01 11.88
CA ALA A 75 -1.88 -12.85 12.24
C ALA A 75 -2.02 -12.95 13.77
N ASP A 76 -0.95 -13.17 14.49
CA ASP A 76 -0.95 -13.22 15.97
C ASP A 76 -1.46 -11.90 16.57
N LEU A 77 -1.10 -10.77 15.94
CA LEU A 77 -1.51 -9.44 16.39
C LEU A 77 -2.99 -9.15 16.09
N TYR A 78 -3.47 -9.54 14.91
CA TYR A 78 -4.79 -9.11 14.41
C TYR A 78 -5.89 -10.16 14.52
N ALA A 79 -5.58 -11.47 14.62
CA ALA A 79 -6.59 -12.52 14.68
C ALA A 79 -7.58 -12.37 15.85
N PRO A 80 -7.17 -11.90 17.06
CA PRO A 80 -8.13 -11.64 18.13
C PRO A 80 -9.22 -10.64 17.78
N GLY A 81 -8.94 -9.67 16.92
CA GLY A 81 -9.93 -8.70 16.43
C GLY A 81 -11.00 -9.28 15.50
N TRP A 82 -10.85 -10.56 15.10
CA TRP A 82 -11.81 -11.28 14.25
C TRP A 82 -12.68 -12.25 15.05
N GLU A 83 -12.50 -12.33 16.37
CA GLU A 83 -13.32 -13.18 17.24
C GLU A 83 -14.81 -12.86 17.09
N GLY A 84 -15.65 -13.90 17.30
CA GLY A 84 -17.09 -13.78 17.08
C GLY A 84 -17.55 -14.10 15.65
N ILE A 85 -16.63 -14.31 14.71
CA ILE A 85 -16.96 -14.82 13.37
C ILE A 85 -17.13 -16.34 13.44
N MET A 86 -18.37 -16.80 13.39
CA MET A 86 -18.75 -18.21 13.61
C MET A 86 -18.95 -18.99 12.29
N GLN A 87 -18.95 -18.34 11.15
CA GLN A 87 -19.30 -18.92 9.86
C GLN A 87 -18.29 -18.47 8.77
N PRO A 88 -17.98 -19.31 7.77
CA PRO A 88 -17.14 -18.96 6.65
C PRO A 88 -17.59 -17.69 5.91
N TRP A 89 -18.90 -17.50 5.80
CA TRP A 89 -19.52 -16.29 5.25
C TRP A 89 -19.14 -15.02 6.02
N GLY A 90 -19.08 -15.10 7.35
CA GLY A 90 -18.67 -13.96 8.18
C GLY A 90 -17.23 -13.53 7.89
N MET A 91 -16.31 -14.49 7.74
CA MET A 91 -14.93 -14.20 7.37
C MET A 91 -14.84 -13.60 5.96
N PHE A 92 -15.56 -14.13 4.98
CA PHE A 92 -15.66 -13.55 3.63
C PHE A 92 -16.12 -12.10 3.71
N ARG A 93 -17.19 -11.78 4.43
CA ARG A 93 -17.71 -10.41 4.57
C ARG A 93 -16.68 -9.46 5.18
N ALA A 94 -15.93 -9.91 6.17
CA ALA A 94 -14.88 -9.11 6.78
C ALA A 94 -13.74 -8.85 5.78
N MET A 95 -13.30 -9.88 5.04
CA MET A 95 -12.31 -9.73 3.96
C MET A 95 -12.81 -8.77 2.88
N HIS A 96 -14.04 -8.94 2.38
CA HIS A 96 -14.62 -8.06 1.37
C HIS A 96 -14.64 -6.60 1.84
N ARG A 97 -15.15 -6.35 3.04
CA ARG A 97 -15.19 -4.99 3.62
C ARG A 97 -13.80 -4.36 3.70
N ASN A 98 -12.81 -5.12 4.18
CA ASN A 98 -11.44 -4.61 4.34
C ASN A 98 -10.76 -4.35 2.99
N SER A 99 -11.06 -5.14 1.96
CA SER A 99 -10.46 -5.00 0.63
C SER A 99 -11.06 -3.85 -0.20
N GLN A 100 -12.25 -3.35 0.15
CA GLN A 100 -12.88 -2.21 -0.54
C GLN A 100 -12.10 -0.89 -0.43
N ILE A 101 -11.11 -0.83 0.45
CA ILE A 101 -10.20 0.32 0.53
C ILE A 101 -9.24 0.40 -0.67
N THR A 102 -9.07 -0.69 -1.42
CA THR A 102 -8.16 -0.76 -2.57
C THR A 102 -8.87 -0.29 -3.84
N PRO A 103 -8.44 0.79 -4.50
CA PRO A 103 -9.00 1.22 -5.78
C PRO A 103 -8.91 0.12 -6.84
N GLY A 104 -9.98 -0.08 -7.59
CA GLY A 104 -10.06 -1.12 -8.62
C GLY A 104 -10.22 -2.55 -8.08
N PHE A 105 -10.50 -2.71 -6.78
CA PHE A 105 -10.78 -4.01 -6.19
C PHE A 105 -12.13 -4.56 -6.70
N GLU A 106 -12.10 -5.80 -7.16
CA GLU A 106 -13.26 -6.57 -7.59
C GLU A 106 -13.30 -7.92 -6.89
N MET A 107 -14.48 -8.37 -6.49
CA MET A 107 -14.69 -9.65 -5.84
C MET A 107 -15.97 -10.30 -6.32
N GLU A 108 -15.93 -11.62 -6.55
CA GLU A 108 -17.05 -12.42 -7.04
C GLU A 108 -17.19 -13.72 -6.24
N ILE A 109 -18.41 -14.04 -5.82
CA ILE A 109 -18.73 -15.33 -5.18
C ILE A 109 -18.90 -16.37 -6.30
N LEU A 110 -18.11 -17.45 -6.24
CA LEU A 110 -18.18 -18.57 -7.18
C LEU A 110 -19.08 -19.69 -6.69
N LYS A 111 -19.07 -19.94 -5.37
CA LYS A 111 -19.90 -20.98 -4.73
C LYS A 111 -20.12 -20.67 -3.29
N GLU A 112 -21.33 -20.90 -2.81
CA GLU A 112 -21.74 -20.70 -1.42
C GLU A 112 -22.51 -21.91 -0.91
N SER A 113 -22.31 -22.23 0.39
CA SER A 113 -23.09 -23.16 1.16
C SER A 113 -23.01 -22.78 2.64
N GLU A 114 -23.83 -23.38 3.49
CA GLU A 114 -23.80 -23.16 4.94
C GLU A 114 -22.39 -23.34 5.56
N ASN A 115 -21.63 -24.33 5.06
CA ASN A 115 -20.36 -24.75 5.65
C ASN A 115 -19.13 -24.31 4.86
N ALA A 116 -19.30 -23.64 3.72
CA ALA A 116 -18.19 -23.23 2.87
C ALA A 116 -18.57 -22.07 1.94
N ILE A 117 -17.60 -21.24 1.65
CA ILE A 117 -17.67 -20.22 0.60
C ILE A 117 -16.43 -20.29 -0.28
N THR A 118 -16.63 -20.20 -1.59
CA THR A 118 -15.57 -20.02 -2.58
C THR A 118 -15.83 -18.74 -3.35
N PHE A 119 -14.84 -17.89 -3.40
CA PHE A 119 -14.89 -16.60 -4.09
C PHE A 119 -13.56 -16.31 -4.77
N ARG A 120 -13.55 -15.32 -5.63
CA ARG A 120 -12.33 -14.80 -6.23
C ARG A 120 -12.28 -13.29 -6.10
N PHE A 121 -11.06 -12.75 -6.04
CA PHE A 121 -10.82 -11.32 -6.15
C PHE A 121 -9.65 -11.05 -7.08
N ASN A 122 -9.71 -9.90 -7.76
CA ASN A 122 -8.67 -9.47 -8.66
C ASN A 122 -7.39 -9.08 -7.89
N ARG A 123 -6.28 -8.96 -8.61
CA ARG A 123 -4.97 -8.60 -8.06
C ARG A 123 -4.72 -7.09 -8.18
N ALA A 124 -5.67 -6.25 -7.72
CA ALA A 124 -5.58 -4.79 -7.83
C ALA A 124 -4.27 -4.22 -7.26
N TYR A 125 -3.68 -4.89 -6.25
CA TYR A 125 -2.38 -4.53 -5.68
C TYR A 125 -1.20 -4.65 -6.66
N LYS A 126 -1.35 -5.34 -7.80
CA LYS A 126 -0.27 -5.46 -8.83
C LYS A 126 0.25 -4.10 -9.26
N SER A 127 -0.61 -3.10 -9.30
CA SER A 127 -0.23 -1.72 -9.64
C SER A 127 0.78 -1.07 -8.68
N ARG A 128 1.07 -1.71 -7.54
CA ARG A 128 2.10 -1.27 -6.57
C ARG A 128 3.49 -1.77 -6.90
N PHE A 129 3.60 -2.70 -7.85
CA PHE A 129 4.86 -3.31 -8.25
C PHE A 129 5.26 -2.79 -9.64
N GLY A 130 6.56 -2.60 -9.84
CA GLY A 130 7.12 -2.22 -11.14
C GLY A 130 7.00 -3.35 -12.19
N ASP A 131 7.42 -3.06 -13.40
CA ASP A 131 7.42 -4.04 -14.51
C ASP A 131 8.31 -5.26 -14.22
N ASP A 132 9.31 -5.08 -13.35
CA ASP A 132 10.17 -6.15 -12.83
C ASP A 132 9.51 -6.99 -11.73
N GLY A 133 8.28 -6.66 -11.33
CA GLY A 133 7.55 -7.31 -10.26
C GLY A 133 8.07 -7.01 -8.86
N LEU A 134 8.85 -5.92 -8.69
CA LEU A 134 9.40 -5.49 -7.41
C LEU A 134 8.79 -4.18 -6.91
N SER A 135 8.69 -4.06 -5.60
CA SER A 135 8.33 -2.83 -4.89
C SER A 135 9.17 -2.74 -3.63
N TYR A 136 10.04 -1.72 -3.52
CA TYR A 136 10.93 -1.51 -2.38
C TYR A 136 11.72 -2.78 -1.96
N GLY A 137 12.20 -3.57 -2.94
CA GLY A 137 12.97 -4.79 -2.68
C GLY A 137 12.14 -6.01 -2.26
N VAL A 138 10.82 -5.93 -2.35
CA VAL A 138 9.88 -7.02 -2.12
C VAL A 138 9.26 -7.43 -3.45
N SER A 139 9.25 -8.71 -3.77
CA SER A 139 8.59 -9.24 -4.95
C SER A 139 7.08 -9.41 -4.75
N ILE A 140 6.33 -9.35 -5.83
CA ILE A 140 4.89 -9.61 -5.80
C ILE A 140 4.57 -11.00 -5.21
N LYS A 141 5.44 -11.99 -5.44
CA LYS A 141 5.29 -13.34 -4.88
C LYS A 141 5.39 -13.34 -3.35
N GLU A 142 6.34 -12.59 -2.79
CA GLU A 142 6.49 -12.45 -1.33
C GLU A 142 5.28 -11.74 -0.72
N TYR A 143 4.75 -10.73 -1.39
CA TYR A 143 3.54 -10.03 -0.96
C TYR A 143 2.31 -10.96 -0.98
N GLU A 144 2.15 -11.76 -2.02
CA GLU A 144 1.08 -12.76 -2.15
C GLU A 144 1.20 -13.89 -1.14
N GLU A 145 2.43 -14.33 -0.85
CA GLU A 145 2.69 -15.29 0.22
C GLU A 145 2.28 -14.72 1.57
N MET A 146 2.65 -13.49 1.86
CA MET A 146 2.26 -12.79 3.08
C MET A 146 0.74 -12.74 3.22
N LEU A 147 -0.01 -12.31 2.20
CA LEU A 147 -1.47 -12.26 2.24
C LEU A 147 -2.09 -13.64 2.47
N LYS A 148 -1.59 -14.66 1.77
CA LYS A 148 -2.09 -16.04 1.90
C LYS A 148 -1.85 -16.60 3.30
N VAL A 149 -0.66 -16.42 3.85
CA VAL A 149 -0.29 -16.92 5.18
C VAL A 149 -1.09 -16.17 6.25
N PHE A 150 -1.18 -14.85 6.17
CA PHE A 150 -1.95 -14.03 7.10
C PHE A 150 -3.42 -14.48 7.18
N HIS A 151 -4.12 -14.52 6.04
CA HIS A 151 -5.53 -14.93 6.02
C HIS A 151 -5.72 -16.39 6.42
N GLY A 152 -4.77 -17.27 6.05
CA GLY A 152 -4.79 -18.67 6.47
C GLY A 152 -4.64 -18.85 7.98
N ALA A 153 -3.78 -18.08 8.62
CA ALA A 153 -3.58 -18.09 10.06
C ALA A 153 -4.81 -17.54 10.80
N VAL A 154 -5.39 -16.41 10.32
CA VAL A 154 -6.65 -15.86 10.86
C VAL A 154 -7.77 -16.89 10.72
N ALA A 155 -7.94 -17.55 9.57
CA ALA A 155 -8.93 -18.60 9.37
C ALA A 155 -8.73 -19.77 10.35
N THR A 156 -7.48 -20.16 10.58
CA THR A 156 -7.13 -21.22 11.51
C THR A 156 -7.50 -20.85 12.94
N HIS A 157 -7.23 -19.62 13.36
CA HIS A 157 -7.63 -19.07 14.66
C HIS A 157 -9.17 -19.13 14.86
N LEU A 158 -9.92 -18.80 13.81
CA LEU A 158 -11.38 -18.87 13.80
C LEU A 158 -11.96 -20.30 13.68
N GLY A 159 -11.12 -21.33 13.57
CA GLY A 159 -11.57 -22.72 13.43
C GLY A 159 -11.96 -23.12 12.00
N PHE A 160 -11.52 -22.36 10.98
CA PHE A 160 -11.78 -22.67 9.57
C PHE A 160 -10.57 -23.30 8.89
N ASN A 161 -10.83 -23.97 7.75
CA ASN A 161 -9.83 -24.32 6.74
C ASN A 161 -9.84 -23.22 5.67
N TYR A 162 -8.65 -22.79 5.28
CA TYR A 162 -8.43 -21.77 4.25
C TYR A 162 -7.57 -22.34 3.12
N ASN A 163 -7.99 -22.11 1.90
CA ASN A 163 -7.18 -22.44 0.71
C ASN A 163 -7.21 -21.25 -0.24
N GLN A 164 -6.04 -20.86 -0.75
CA GLN A 164 -5.89 -19.82 -1.76
C GLN A 164 -4.99 -20.32 -2.87
N ARG A 165 -5.42 -20.11 -4.12
CA ARG A 165 -4.63 -20.36 -5.33
C ARG A 165 -4.75 -19.19 -6.28
N LEU A 166 -3.76 -19.02 -7.13
CA LEU A 166 -3.81 -18.10 -8.26
C LEU A 166 -4.49 -18.78 -9.45
N ASP A 167 -5.28 -18.00 -10.19
CA ASP A 167 -5.94 -18.40 -11.43
C ASP A 167 -5.91 -17.19 -12.38
N GLY A 168 -4.87 -17.10 -13.19
CA GLY A 168 -4.57 -15.89 -13.97
C GLY A 168 -4.40 -14.67 -13.09
N ASP A 169 -5.21 -13.63 -13.33
CA ASP A 169 -5.20 -12.39 -12.54
C ASP A 169 -6.14 -12.43 -11.32
N TRP A 170 -6.57 -13.62 -10.93
CA TRP A 170 -7.47 -13.79 -9.80
C TRP A 170 -6.85 -14.62 -8.67
N ASN A 171 -7.12 -14.20 -7.45
CA ASN A 171 -6.95 -15.04 -6.27
C ASN A 171 -8.26 -15.79 -6.02
N VAL A 172 -8.25 -17.09 -6.12
CA VAL A 172 -9.39 -17.96 -5.80
C VAL A 172 -9.23 -18.51 -4.40
N ILE A 173 -10.19 -18.21 -3.53
CA ILE A 173 -10.17 -18.58 -2.10
C ILE A 173 -11.35 -19.49 -1.79
N THR A 174 -11.08 -20.50 -0.98
CA THR A 174 -12.12 -21.33 -0.34
C THR A 174 -11.94 -21.30 1.17
N ILE A 175 -12.97 -20.91 1.89
CA ILE A 175 -13.07 -20.98 3.35
C ILE A 175 -14.15 -22.01 3.68
N ARG A 176 -13.85 -22.93 4.60
CA ARG A 176 -14.80 -23.97 5.03
C ARG A 176 -14.65 -24.27 6.52
N ASN A 177 -15.71 -24.70 7.15
CA ASN A 177 -15.65 -25.26 8.52
C ASN A 177 -14.66 -26.42 8.57
N LYS A 178 -13.89 -26.54 9.65
CA LYS A 178 -13.15 -27.78 9.91
C LYS A 178 -14.17 -28.91 10.12
N LYS A 179 -13.96 -30.06 9.46
CA LYS A 179 -14.74 -31.25 9.77
C LYS A 179 -14.48 -31.59 11.24
N ARG A 180 -15.55 -31.67 12.02
CA ARG A 180 -15.51 -32.24 13.35
C ARG A 180 -15.26 -33.74 13.25
#